data_003c77627ff1cbd5d97040ea75323b10
#
_entry.id   003c77627ff1cbd5d97040ea75323b10
#
_cell.length_a   1.000
_cell.length_b   1.000
_cell.length_c   1.000
_cell.angle_alpha   90.00
_cell.angle_beta   90.00
_cell.angle_gamma   90.00
#
_symmetry.space_group_name_H-M   'P 1'
#
loop_
_entity.id
_entity.type
_entity.pdbx_description
1 polymer ?
#
loop_
_entity_poly.entity_id
_entity_poly.type
_entity_poly.pdbx_seq_one_letter_code
_entity_poly.pdbx_strand_id
1 'polypeptide(L)'
;MSELSHVTEAGDVRMVDVGGKPLSRRRAVARATVRMAAETARRLRELPKGDALATAQVAGIMAAKRTSELIPLCHPLALSHVQVSLEVGAEGVEITGVVETTAQTGVEMEALTAVSVAALTVYDMAKAIDKGMSVTDITLVEKTKEPA
;
A
#
# COMPACT_ATOMS: atom_id res chain seq x y z
N MET A 1 -15.01 -11.48 26.27
CA MET A 1 -15.16 -10.15 25.65
C MET A 1 -13.79 -9.68 25.17
N SER A 2 -13.69 -9.36 23.91
CA SER A 2 -12.43 -8.87 23.38
C SER A 2 -12.16 -7.44 23.86
N GLU A 3 -10.95 -7.18 24.30
CA GLU A 3 -10.51 -5.86 24.70
C GLU A 3 -10.19 -5.03 23.44
N LEU A 4 -10.68 -3.79 23.43
CA LEU A 4 -10.40 -2.86 22.33
C LEU A 4 -9.05 -2.20 22.56
N SER A 5 -8.06 -2.55 21.73
CA SER A 5 -6.67 -2.09 21.90
C SER A 5 -6.48 -0.58 21.70
N HIS A 6 -7.31 0.04 20.85
CA HIS A 6 -7.22 1.45 20.51
C HIS A 6 -8.27 2.32 21.23
N VAL A 7 -8.93 1.77 22.24
CA VAL A 7 -9.93 2.49 23.03
C VAL A 7 -9.58 2.36 24.50
N THR A 8 -9.56 3.47 25.22
CA THR A 8 -9.33 3.47 26.66
C THR A 8 -10.58 3.01 27.42
N GLU A 9 -10.46 2.68 28.72
CA GLU A 9 -11.60 2.35 29.57
C GLU A 9 -12.66 3.45 29.58
N ALA A 10 -12.24 4.71 29.42
CA ALA A 10 -13.15 5.86 29.35
C ALA A 10 -13.80 6.05 27.96
N GLY A 11 -13.45 5.20 26.97
CA GLY A 11 -14.00 5.28 25.63
C GLY A 11 -13.21 6.17 24.65
N ASP A 12 -12.08 6.72 25.08
CA ASP A 12 -11.25 7.56 24.22
C ASP A 12 -10.42 6.72 23.26
N VAL A 13 -10.23 7.22 22.04
CA VAL A 13 -9.37 6.58 21.04
C VAL A 13 -7.90 6.82 21.39
N ARG A 14 -7.10 5.78 21.24
CA ARG A 14 -5.65 5.87 21.46
C ARG A 14 -4.88 5.03 20.45
N MET A 15 -3.62 5.42 20.21
CA MET A 15 -2.67 4.59 19.50
C MET A 15 -2.08 3.58 20.50
N VAL A 16 -1.92 2.32 20.07
CA VAL A 16 -1.36 1.26 20.94
C VAL A 16 0.09 1.61 21.31
N ASP A 17 0.44 1.43 22.61
CA ASP A 17 1.81 1.58 23.06
C ASP A 17 2.64 0.35 22.68
N VAL A 18 3.65 0.54 21.86
CA VAL A 18 4.58 -0.51 21.43
C VAL A 18 5.99 -0.33 22.01
N GLY A 19 6.16 0.67 22.92
CA GLY A 19 7.47 1.03 23.46
C GLY A 19 8.19 -0.10 24.18
N GLY A 20 7.45 -1.05 24.77
CA GLY A 20 8.02 -2.21 25.46
C GLY A 20 8.28 -3.42 24.58
N LYS A 21 7.92 -3.39 23.29
CA LYS A 21 8.14 -4.52 22.39
C LYS A 21 9.58 -4.53 21.87
N PRO A 22 10.16 -5.74 21.69
CA PRO A 22 11.49 -5.83 21.09
C PRO A 22 11.48 -5.44 19.63
N LEU A 23 12.62 -4.97 19.13
CA LEU A 23 12.82 -4.74 17.70
C LEU A 23 12.82 -6.08 16.96
N SER A 24 12.18 -6.12 15.81
CA SER A 24 12.17 -7.27 14.91
C SER A 24 12.30 -6.78 13.48
N ARG A 25 12.90 -7.59 12.62
CA ARG A 25 12.86 -7.36 11.19
C ARG A 25 11.49 -7.78 10.69
N ARG A 26 10.82 -6.89 10.02
CA ARG A 26 9.45 -7.07 9.55
C ARG A 26 9.37 -6.89 8.06
N ARG A 27 8.60 -7.72 7.41
CA ARG A 27 8.33 -7.66 5.98
C ARG A 27 6.85 -7.91 5.73
N ALA A 28 6.25 -7.12 4.86
CA ALA A 28 4.87 -7.32 4.41
C ALA A 28 4.80 -7.21 2.90
N VAL A 29 3.95 -8.01 2.30
CA VAL A 29 3.64 -7.98 0.87
C VAL A 29 2.16 -7.79 0.71
N ALA A 30 1.76 -6.78 -0.06
CA ALA A 30 0.37 -6.52 -0.39
C ALA A 30 0.18 -6.50 -1.91
N ARG A 31 -1.05 -6.67 -2.35
CA ARG A 31 -1.44 -6.64 -3.76
C ARG A 31 -2.67 -5.78 -3.96
N ALA A 32 -2.81 -5.26 -5.17
CA ALA A 32 -4.03 -4.61 -5.64
C ALA A 32 -4.15 -4.86 -7.14
N THR A 33 -5.37 -4.83 -7.65
CA THR A 33 -5.65 -5.00 -9.07
C THR A 33 -6.41 -3.79 -9.58
N VAL A 34 -6.01 -3.27 -10.74
CA VAL A 34 -6.79 -2.27 -11.48
C VAL A 34 -7.29 -2.95 -12.75
N ARG A 35 -8.59 -3.14 -12.84
CA ARG A 35 -9.23 -3.72 -14.03
C ARG A 35 -9.54 -2.63 -15.04
N MET A 36 -9.28 -2.92 -16.30
CA MET A 36 -9.47 -1.95 -17.38
C MET A 36 -9.66 -2.67 -18.73
N ALA A 37 -10.05 -1.91 -19.73
CA ALA A 37 -10.11 -2.43 -21.09
C ALA A 37 -8.72 -2.78 -21.58
N ALA A 38 -8.62 -3.81 -22.43
CA ALA A 38 -7.34 -4.27 -23.00
C ALA A 38 -6.59 -3.15 -23.72
N GLU A 39 -7.31 -2.28 -24.42
CA GLU A 39 -6.72 -1.13 -25.11
C GLU A 39 -6.06 -0.16 -24.12
N THR A 40 -6.71 0.09 -22.98
CA THR A 40 -6.16 0.94 -21.94
C THR A 40 -4.89 0.34 -21.36
N ALA A 41 -4.88 -0.96 -21.09
CA ALA A 41 -3.72 -1.66 -20.56
C ALA A 41 -2.51 -1.52 -21.48
N ARG A 42 -2.71 -1.56 -22.79
CA ARG A 42 -1.63 -1.39 -23.77
C ARG A 42 -1.04 0.02 -23.80
N ARG A 43 -1.76 1.02 -23.30
CA ARG A 43 -1.39 2.44 -23.41
C ARG A 43 -0.85 3.04 -22.11
N LEU A 44 -0.67 2.26 -21.05
CA LEU A 44 -0.35 2.80 -19.72
C LEU A 44 0.94 3.62 -19.65
N ARG A 45 1.91 3.39 -20.53
CA ARG A 45 3.14 4.19 -20.57
C ARG A 45 3.01 5.46 -21.40
N GLU A 46 1.96 5.60 -22.19
CA GLU A 46 1.76 6.70 -23.16
C GLU A 46 0.36 7.29 -23.05
N LEU A 47 -0.05 7.62 -21.85
CA LEU A 47 -1.34 8.27 -21.59
C LEU A 47 -1.25 9.79 -21.76
N PRO A 48 -2.38 10.51 -21.86
CA PRO A 48 -2.37 11.97 -21.90
C PRO A 48 -1.60 12.60 -20.73
N LYS A 49 -1.65 12.01 -19.53
CA LYS A 49 -0.91 12.48 -18.36
C LYS A 49 0.52 11.91 -18.26
N GLY A 50 0.92 11.00 -19.14
CA GLY A 50 2.25 10.41 -19.16
C GLY A 50 2.29 8.93 -18.86
N ASP A 51 3.41 8.46 -18.29
CA ASP A 51 3.64 7.06 -17.93
C ASP A 51 3.00 6.73 -16.58
N ALA A 52 1.88 6.01 -16.63
CA ALA A 52 1.13 5.63 -15.43
C ALA A 52 1.90 4.63 -14.56
N LEU A 53 2.71 3.75 -15.16
CA LEU A 53 3.43 2.73 -14.41
C LEU A 53 4.55 3.35 -13.57
N ALA A 54 5.36 4.20 -14.17
CA ALA A 54 6.43 4.91 -13.45
C ALA A 54 5.86 5.83 -12.37
N THR A 55 4.80 6.58 -12.69
CA THR A 55 4.16 7.50 -11.75
C THR A 55 3.57 6.75 -10.55
N ALA A 56 2.92 5.61 -10.80
CA ALA A 56 2.34 4.78 -9.75
C ALA A 56 3.41 4.17 -8.83
N GLN A 57 4.56 3.79 -9.37
CA GLN A 57 5.66 3.30 -8.55
C GLN A 57 6.13 4.35 -7.56
N VAL A 58 6.37 5.56 -8.03
CA VAL A 58 6.79 6.68 -7.16
C VAL A 58 5.71 7.01 -6.14
N ALA A 59 4.45 7.08 -6.57
CA ALA A 59 3.34 7.40 -5.67
C ALA A 59 3.17 6.35 -4.57
N GLY A 60 3.29 5.07 -4.92
CA GLY A 60 3.20 3.98 -3.95
C GLY A 60 4.33 4.01 -2.92
N ILE A 61 5.55 4.25 -3.36
CA ILE A 61 6.71 4.38 -2.46
C ILE A 61 6.50 5.56 -1.51
N MET A 62 6.09 6.70 -2.02
CA MET A 62 5.81 7.88 -1.19
C MET A 62 4.69 7.61 -0.19
N ALA A 63 3.64 6.93 -0.61
CA ALA A 63 2.51 6.59 0.24
C ALA A 63 2.92 5.68 1.41
N ALA A 64 3.76 4.67 1.15
CA ALA A 64 4.30 3.82 2.21
C ALA A 64 5.00 4.65 3.28
N LYS A 65 5.80 5.63 2.87
CA LYS A 65 6.54 6.52 3.79
C LYS A 65 5.62 7.47 4.57
N ARG A 66 4.40 7.71 4.11
CA ARG A 66 3.45 8.64 4.70
C ARG A 66 2.23 7.95 5.32
N THR A 67 2.30 6.66 5.52
CA THR A 67 1.17 5.87 6.02
C THR A 67 0.63 6.41 7.33
N SER A 68 1.50 6.78 8.27
CA SER A 68 1.07 7.31 9.57
C SER A 68 0.33 8.66 9.46
N GLU A 69 0.56 9.42 8.39
CA GLU A 69 -0.17 10.66 8.13
C GLU A 69 -1.57 10.41 7.56
N LEU A 70 -1.82 9.23 7.00
CA LEU A 70 -3.08 8.86 6.35
C LEU A 70 -3.94 7.96 7.21
N ILE A 71 -3.33 7.09 7.99
CA ILE A 71 -4.01 6.11 8.84
C ILE A 71 -3.80 6.54 10.30
N PRO A 72 -4.85 7.06 10.96
CA PRO A 72 -4.71 7.82 12.20
C PRO A 72 -3.99 7.12 13.35
N LEU A 73 -4.18 5.82 13.50
CA LEU A 73 -3.63 5.07 14.64
C LEU A 73 -2.40 4.24 14.29
N CYS A 74 -1.82 4.47 13.10
CA CYS A 74 -0.54 3.85 12.72
C CYS A 74 0.64 4.62 13.31
N HIS A 75 1.63 3.85 13.78
CA HIS A 75 2.89 4.42 14.26
C HIS A 75 3.75 4.89 13.08
N PRO A 76 4.44 6.03 13.19
CA PRO A 76 5.43 6.41 12.19
C PRO A 76 6.63 5.47 12.25
N LEU A 77 7.00 4.90 11.10
CA LEU A 77 8.09 3.93 11.01
C LEU A 77 9.14 4.37 9.99
N ALA A 78 10.40 4.13 10.33
CA ALA A 78 11.50 4.25 9.37
C ALA A 78 11.55 2.96 8.54
N LEU A 79 11.36 3.08 7.24
CA LEU A 79 11.33 1.93 6.34
C LEU A 79 12.72 1.70 5.74
N SER A 80 13.18 0.44 5.79
CA SER A 80 14.46 0.06 5.19
C SER A 80 14.35 -0.28 3.72
N HIS A 81 13.15 -0.69 3.28
CA HIS A 81 12.92 -1.07 1.88
C HIS A 81 11.45 -0.88 1.52
N VAL A 82 11.20 -0.29 0.35
CA VAL A 82 9.88 -0.22 -0.26
C VAL A 82 10.04 -0.52 -1.75
N GLN A 83 9.32 -1.49 -2.24
CA GLN A 83 9.30 -1.82 -3.67
C GLN A 83 7.85 -1.92 -4.14
N VAL A 84 7.54 -1.22 -5.21
CA VAL A 84 6.23 -1.28 -5.86
C VAL A 84 6.44 -1.78 -7.29
N SER A 85 5.83 -2.91 -7.61
CA SER A 85 5.94 -3.54 -8.92
C SER A 85 4.57 -3.55 -9.59
N LEU A 86 4.52 -3.25 -10.88
CA LEU A 86 3.29 -3.28 -11.66
C LEU A 86 3.48 -4.24 -12.84
N GLU A 87 2.56 -5.18 -12.98
CA GLU A 87 2.57 -6.17 -14.05
C GLU A 87 1.31 -5.99 -14.88
N VAL A 88 1.51 -5.63 -16.16
CA VAL A 88 0.41 -5.38 -17.10
C VAL A 88 -0.04 -6.68 -17.73
N GLY A 89 -1.33 -6.96 -17.62
CA GLY A 89 -1.97 -8.11 -18.28
C GLY A 89 -3.01 -7.66 -19.29
N ALA A 90 -3.73 -8.62 -19.84
CA ALA A 90 -4.74 -8.36 -20.88
C ALA A 90 -5.93 -7.52 -20.35
N GLU A 91 -6.24 -7.60 -19.07
CA GLU A 91 -7.43 -6.97 -18.48
C GLU A 91 -7.10 -5.93 -17.41
N GLY A 92 -5.84 -5.54 -17.30
CA GLY A 92 -5.44 -4.53 -16.34
C GLY A 92 -4.05 -4.72 -15.78
N VAL A 93 -3.86 -4.21 -14.58
CA VAL A 93 -2.56 -4.17 -13.89
C VAL A 93 -2.68 -4.84 -12.55
N GLU A 94 -1.72 -5.71 -12.24
CA GLU A 94 -1.55 -6.25 -10.91
C GLU A 94 -0.39 -5.53 -10.23
N ILE A 95 -0.64 -5.02 -9.03
CA ILE A 95 0.32 -4.22 -8.27
C ILE A 95 0.73 -5.00 -7.04
N THR A 96 2.03 -5.09 -6.81
CA THR A 96 2.59 -5.73 -5.63
C THR A 96 3.46 -4.72 -4.89
N GLY A 97 3.24 -4.58 -3.58
CA GLY A 97 4.04 -3.74 -2.71
C GLY A 97 4.76 -4.58 -1.67
N VAL A 98 6.07 -4.38 -1.57
CA VAL A 98 6.91 -5.04 -0.56
C VAL A 98 7.49 -3.96 0.33
N VAL A 99 7.31 -4.10 1.64
CA VAL A 99 7.83 -3.13 2.61
C VAL A 99 8.57 -3.88 3.72
N GLU A 100 9.73 -3.36 4.09
CA GLU A 100 10.56 -3.92 5.16
C GLU A 100 10.98 -2.83 6.13
N THR A 101 11.09 -3.22 7.39
CA THR A 101 11.58 -2.36 8.48
C THR A 101 12.18 -3.21 9.58
N THR A 102 12.96 -2.57 10.45
CA THR A 102 13.32 -3.12 11.77
C THR A 102 12.68 -2.21 12.80
N ALA A 103 11.65 -2.70 13.46
CA ALA A 103 10.81 -1.88 14.34
C ALA A 103 10.07 -2.73 15.37
N GLN A 104 9.32 -2.06 16.21
CA GLN A 104 8.52 -2.66 17.29
C GLN A 104 7.13 -3.08 16.85
N THR A 105 6.74 -2.75 15.63
CA THR A 105 5.44 -3.11 15.05
C THR A 105 5.60 -3.45 13.56
N GLY A 106 4.59 -4.05 12.97
CA GLY A 106 4.61 -4.51 11.58
C GLY A 106 4.40 -3.40 10.56
N VAL A 107 4.56 -3.76 9.30
CA VAL A 107 4.47 -2.85 8.14
C VAL A 107 3.33 -3.22 7.19
N GLU A 108 2.30 -3.90 7.69
CA GLU A 108 1.15 -4.28 6.88
C GLU A 108 0.46 -3.05 6.27
N MET A 109 0.26 -2.01 7.07
CA MET A 109 -0.45 -0.82 6.60
C MET A 109 0.37 -0.05 5.58
N GLU A 110 1.69 -0.02 5.73
CA GLU A 110 2.59 0.58 4.75
C GLU A 110 2.50 -0.12 3.40
N ALA A 111 2.48 -1.45 3.41
CA ALA A 111 2.35 -2.24 2.18
C ALA A 111 0.96 -2.06 1.53
N LEU A 112 -0.11 -2.11 2.32
CA LEU A 112 -1.48 -1.90 1.84
C LEU A 112 -1.69 -0.48 1.31
N THR A 113 -1.15 0.52 1.99
CA THR A 113 -1.23 1.92 1.54
C THR A 113 -0.48 2.12 0.24
N ALA A 114 0.72 1.52 0.13
CA ALA A 114 1.52 1.60 -1.09
C ALA A 114 0.75 1.12 -2.31
N VAL A 115 0.17 -0.08 -2.27
CA VAL A 115 -0.55 -0.64 -3.42
C VAL A 115 -1.86 0.10 -3.69
N SER A 116 -2.52 0.58 -2.65
CA SER A 116 -3.76 1.34 -2.78
C SER A 116 -3.53 2.66 -3.51
N VAL A 117 -2.52 3.41 -3.12
CA VAL A 117 -2.20 4.70 -3.75
C VAL A 117 -1.62 4.50 -5.15
N ALA A 118 -0.81 3.46 -5.37
CA ALA A 118 -0.35 3.10 -6.71
C ALA A 118 -1.54 2.80 -7.63
N ALA A 119 -2.52 2.03 -7.15
CA ALA A 119 -3.73 1.70 -7.92
C ALA A 119 -4.55 2.95 -8.23
N LEU A 120 -4.75 3.83 -7.25
CA LEU A 120 -5.46 5.10 -7.46
C LEU A 120 -4.73 6.00 -8.46
N THR A 121 -3.41 5.96 -8.47
CA THR A 121 -2.59 6.73 -9.41
C THR A 121 -2.79 6.22 -10.84
N VAL A 122 -2.76 4.90 -11.04
CA VAL A 122 -3.08 4.31 -12.34
C VAL A 122 -4.48 4.73 -12.79
N TYR A 123 -5.46 4.61 -11.90
CA TYR A 123 -6.84 5.01 -12.18
C TYR A 123 -6.94 6.49 -12.61
N ASP A 124 -6.34 7.37 -11.82
CA ASP A 124 -6.37 8.81 -12.12
C ASP A 124 -5.76 9.13 -13.49
N MET A 125 -4.62 8.49 -13.80
CA MET A 125 -3.92 8.76 -15.05
C MET A 125 -4.63 8.19 -16.28
N ALA A 126 -5.33 7.07 -16.15
CA ALA A 126 -6.01 6.40 -17.26
C ALA A 126 -7.47 6.80 -17.43
N LYS A 127 -8.09 7.46 -16.45
CA LYS A 127 -9.53 7.77 -16.49
C LYS A 127 -9.95 8.65 -17.67
N ALA A 128 -9.02 9.39 -18.27
CA ALA A 128 -9.31 10.21 -19.45
C ALA A 128 -9.70 9.36 -20.67
N ILE A 129 -9.18 8.13 -20.76
CA ILE A 129 -9.44 7.23 -21.90
C ILE A 129 -10.29 6.01 -21.53
N ASP A 130 -10.52 5.76 -20.25
CA ASP A 130 -11.28 4.59 -19.78
C ASP A 130 -12.13 4.96 -18.57
N LYS A 131 -13.45 4.96 -18.72
CA LYS A 131 -14.39 5.30 -17.66
C LYS A 131 -14.87 4.08 -16.88
N GLY A 132 -14.52 2.86 -17.32
CA GLY A 132 -15.02 1.62 -16.75
C GLY A 132 -14.05 0.89 -15.83
N MET A 133 -12.96 1.53 -15.40
CA MET A 133 -11.98 0.89 -14.53
C MET A 133 -12.49 0.68 -13.12
N SER A 134 -11.94 -0.34 -12.46
CA SER A 134 -12.18 -0.60 -11.03
C SER A 134 -10.87 -0.97 -10.33
N VAL A 135 -10.76 -0.58 -9.08
CA VAL A 135 -9.69 -1.02 -8.19
C VAL A 135 -10.25 -2.11 -7.29
N THR A 136 -9.65 -3.29 -7.32
CA THR A 136 -10.15 -4.46 -6.60
C THR A 136 -9.01 -5.21 -5.91
N ASP A 137 -9.40 -6.15 -5.03
CA ASP A 137 -8.49 -7.14 -4.45
C ASP A 137 -7.30 -6.54 -3.72
N ILE A 138 -7.53 -5.46 -3.00
CA ILE A 138 -6.51 -4.92 -2.09
C ILE A 138 -6.37 -5.89 -0.92
N THR A 139 -5.22 -6.56 -0.86
CA THR A 139 -5.05 -7.72 0.04
C THR A 139 -3.64 -7.78 0.59
N LEU A 140 -3.52 -8.12 1.87
CA LEU A 140 -2.25 -8.52 2.44
C LEU A 140 -1.97 -9.96 2.04
N VAL A 141 -0.85 -10.20 1.36
CA VAL A 141 -0.47 -11.51 0.82
C VAL A 141 0.44 -12.26 1.78
N GLU A 142 1.39 -11.57 2.38
CA GLU A 142 2.42 -12.18 3.20
C GLU A 142 2.86 -11.21 4.29
N LYS A 143 3.19 -11.77 5.44
CA LYS A 143 3.72 -11.03 6.57
C LYS A 143 4.70 -11.91 7.32
N THR A 144 5.93 -11.44 7.47
CA THR A 144 6.99 -12.17 8.20
C THR A 144 7.59 -11.31 9.29
N LYS A 145 8.13 -11.98 10.30
CA LYS A 145 8.77 -11.35 11.45
C LYS A 145 9.96 -12.21 11.85
N GLU A 146 11.11 -11.60 11.97
CA GLU A 146 12.34 -12.26 12.42
C GLU A 146 13.01 -11.44 13.52
N PRO A 147 13.75 -12.08 14.44
CA PRO A 147 14.54 -11.34 15.45
C PRO A 147 15.49 -10.36 14.78
N ALA A 148 15.61 -9.18 15.35
CA ALA A 148 16.52 -8.17 14.85
C ALA A 148 17.99 -8.53 15.17
#